data_70462d0eb85b48846f19bcde4c57902a
#
_entry.id   70462d0eb85b48846f19bcde4c57902a
#
_cell.length_a   1.000
_cell.length_b   1.000
_cell.length_c   1.000
_cell.angle_alpha   90.00
_cell.angle_beta   90.00
_cell.angle_gamma   90.00
#
_symmetry.space_group_name_H-M   'P 1'
#
loop_
_entity.id
_entity.type
_entity.pdbx_description
1 polymer ?
#
loop_
_entity_poly.entity_id
_entity_poly.type
_entity_poly.pdbx_seq_one_letter_code
_entity_poly.pdbx_strand_id
1 'polypeptide(L)' 'MARIVMRMAIGPHKVIVGSETKFICGCGLSKNQPFCDGTHKTTAQTEEPGRVYWYDQEGHRHECLESFPGIRSA' A
#
# COMPACT_ATOMS: atom_id res chain seq x y z
N MET A 1 -5.87 11.74 -15.35
CA MET A 1 -4.45 11.40 -15.32
C MET A 1 -4.19 10.38 -14.22
N ALA A 2 -3.20 9.51 -14.43
CA ALA A 2 -2.77 8.56 -13.42
C ALA A 2 -1.24 8.56 -13.35
N ARG A 3 -0.70 8.13 -12.21
CA ARG A 3 0.74 8.07 -12.00
C ARG A 3 1.10 6.80 -11.24
N ILE A 4 2.32 6.34 -11.47
CA ILE A 4 2.82 5.15 -10.79
C ILE A 4 3.86 5.56 -9.76
N VAL A 5 3.61 5.21 -8.52
CA VAL A 5 4.57 5.32 -7.42
C VAL A 5 4.63 3.99 -6.70
N MET A 6 5.78 3.69 -6.09
CA MET A 6 5.94 2.44 -5.36
C MET A 6 5.59 2.64 -3.89
N ARG A 7 4.71 1.81 -3.36
CA ARG A 7 4.36 1.78 -1.94
C ARG A 7 5.09 0.63 -1.27
N MET A 8 5.95 0.95 -0.33
CA MET A 8 6.75 -0.04 0.38
C MET A 8 6.31 -0.24 1.83
N ALA A 9 5.40 0.59 2.32
CA ALA A 9 4.90 0.49 3.68
C ALA A 9 4.06 -0.77 3.87
N ILE A 10 4.30 -1.48 4.97
CA ILE A 10 3.60 -2.72 5.30
C ILE A 10 2.49 -2.51 6.33
N GLY A 11 2.25 -1.28 6.73
CA GLY A 11 1.22 -0.95 7.71
C GLY A 11 0.77 0.50 7.58
N PRO A 12 -0.19 0.91 8.40
CA PRO A 12 -0.72 2.26 8.35
C PRO A 12 0.22 3.27 8.99
N HIS A 13 0.01 4.54 8.64
CA HIS A 13 0.64 5.66 9.32
C HIS A 13 -0.26 6.12 10.46
N LYS A 14 0.28 6.19 11.66
CA LYS A 14 -0.47 6.67 12.82
C LYS A 14 -0.38 8.19 12.88
N VAL A 15 -1.55 8.84 12.93
CA VAL A 15 -1.65 10.30 13.04
C VAL A 15 -2.48 10.66 14.26
N ILE A 16 -1.96 11.56 15.09
CA ILE A 16 -2.65 12.04 16.28
C ILE A 16 -3.08 13.49 16.03
N VAL A 17 -4.37 13.72 16.15
CA VAL A 17 -4.97 15.05 16.01
C VAL A 17 -5.77 15.34 17.26
N GLY A 18 -5.25 16.22 18.11
CA GLY A 18 -5.86 16.48 19.41
C GLY A 18 -5.88 15.23 20.27
N SER A 19 -7.06 14.79 20.69
CA SER A 19 -7.24 13.57 21.47
C SER A 19 -7.57 12.34 20.60
N GLU A 20 -7.64 12.52 19.28
CA GLU A 20 -7.98 11.42 18.35
C GLU A 20 -6.75 10.82 17.71
N THR A 21 -6.75 9.49 17.59
CA THR A 21 -5.73 8.75 16.86
C THR A 21 -6.37 8.21 15.59
N LYS A 22 -5.73 8.47 14.44
CA LYS A 22 -6.20 7.99 13.16
C LYS A 22 -5.12 7.17 12.48
N PHE A 23 -5.53 6.10 11.79
CA PHE A 23 -4.62 5.25 11.04
C PHE A 23 -4.84 5.50 9.55
N ILE A 24 -3.82 6.03 8.90
CA ILE A 24 -3.87 6.39 7.49
C ILE A 24 -3.26 5.26 6.67
N CYS A 25 -3.92 4.92 5.57
CA CYS A 25 -3.47 3.83 4.70
C CYS A 25 -2.05 4.08 4.18
N GLY A 26 -1.12 3.19 4.51
CA GLY A 26 0.26 3.25 4.03
C GLY A 26 0.52 2.31 2.86
N CYS A 27 -0.21 1.20 2.77
CA CYS A 27 -0.01 0.23 1.69
C CYS A 27 -0.65 0.66 0.37
N GLY A 28 -1.59 1.59 0.40
CA GLY A 28 -2.28 2.09 -0.79
C GLY A 28 -3.48 1.26 -1.23
N LEU A 29 -3.83 0.21 -0.50
CA LEU A 29 -4.84 -0.77 -0.93
C LEU A 29 -6.15 -0.70 -0.14
N SER A 30 -6.26 0.17 0.84
CA SER A 30 -7.49 0.33 1.61
C SER A 30 -8.64 0.75 0.68
N LYS A 31 -9.80 0.16 0.89
CA LYS A 31 -11.02 0.53 0.18
C LYS A 31 -11.66 1.79 0.76
N ASN A 32 -11.18 2.26 1.90
CA ASN A 32 -11.72 3.43 2.59
C ASN A 32 -10.66 4.53 2.69
N GLN A 33 -10.00 4.83 1.58
CA GLN A 33 -8.97 5.86 1.54
C GLN A 33 -9.49 7.18 2.11
N PRO A 34 -8.67 7.93 2.84
CA PRO A 34 -7.26 7.68 3.17
C PRO A 34 -7.06 6.82 4.43
N PHE A 35 -8.11 6.26 5.00
CA PHE A 35 -8.05 5.54 6.26
C PHE A 35 -7.68 4.08 6.05
N CYS A 36 -6.99 3.51 7.04
CA CYS A 36 -6.62 2.10 7.05
C CYS A 36 -7.86 1.23 7.29
N ASP A 37 -8.03 0.17 6.50
CA ASP A 37 -9.10 -0.81 6.70
C ASP A 37 -8.56 -2.21 7.02
N GLY A 38 -7.25 -2.33 7.22
CA GLY A 38 -6.62 -3.60 7.54
C GLY A 38 -6.14 -4.41 6.34
N THR A 39 -6.34 -3.92 5.11
CA THR A 39 -5.91 -4.65 3.91
C THR A 39 -4.41 -4.97 3.91
N HIS A 40 -3.59 -4.11 4.53
CA HIS A 40 -2.15 -4.32 4.64
C HIS A 40 -1.78 -5.65 5.32
N LYS A 41 -2.66 -6.20 6.17
CA LYS A 41 -2.38 -7.47 6.85
C LYS A 41 -2.28 -8.62 5.86
N THR A 42 -3.08 -8.60 4.81
CA THR A 42 -3.03 -9.60 3.75
C THR A 42 -1.73 -9.48 2.95
N THR A 43 -1.37 -8.28 2.56
CA THR A 43 -0.18 -8.04 1.73
C THR A 43 1.10 -8.33 2.51
N ALA A 44 1.20 -7.88 3.76
CA ALA A 44 2.41 -8.07 4.57
C ALA A 44 2.71 -9.53 4.84
N GLN A 45 1.68 -10.39 4.90
CA GLN A 45 1.86 -11.80 5.19
C GLN A 45 2.18 -12.65 3.96
N THR A 46 1.84 -12.18 2.76
CA THR A 46 1.88 -13.00 1.55
C THR A 46 2.84 -12.50 0.48
N GLU A 47 3.24 -11.24 0.52
CA GLU A 47 4.20 -10.69 -0.43
C GLU A 47 5.63 -11.07 -0.06
N GLU A 48 6.44 -11.42 -1.07
CA GLU A 48 7.81 -11.83 -0.86
C GLU A 48 8.77 -10.64 -1.01
N PRO A 49 9.83 -10.58 -0.20
CA PRO A 49 10.84 -9.52 -0.33
C PRO A 49 11.50 -9.54 -1.72
N GLY A 50 11.80 -8.37 -2.25
CA GLY A 50 12.48 -8.22 -3.52
C GLY A 50 11.60 -8.36 -4.74
N ARG A 51 10.31 -8.57 -4.57
CA ARG A 51 9.35 -8.66 -5.66
C ARG A 51 8.44 -7.44 -5.67
N VAL A 52 7.93 -7.09 -6.85
CA VAL A 52 7.02 -5.97 -7.04
C VAL A 52 5.66 -6.51 -7.46
N TYR A 53 4.60 -6.00 -6.84
CA TYR A 53 3.24 -6.46 -7.08
C TYR A 53 2.33 -5.30 -7.44
N TRP A 54 1.24 -5.60 -8.17
CA TRP A 54 0.15 -4.66 -8.35
C TRP A 54 -1.17 -5.38 -8.11
N TYR A 55 -2.20 -4.62 -7.75
CA TYR A 55 -3.51 -5.17 -7.42
C TYR A 55 -4.55 -4.55 -8.34
N ASP A 56 -5.44 -5.40 -8.87
CA ASP A 56 -6.52 -4.93 -9.71
C ASP A 56 -7.67 -4.39 -8.87
N GLN A 57 -8.71 -3.90 -9.54
CA GLN A 57 -9.84 -3.29 -8.83
C GLN A 57 -10.65 -4.30 -8.03
N GLU A 58 -10.52 -5.57 -8.33
CA GLU A 58 -11.16 -6.64 -7.58
C GLU A 58 -10.32 -7.10 -6.38
N GLY A 59 -9.14 -6.56 -6.22
CA GLY A 59 -8.24 -6.88 -5.12
C GLY A 59 -7.35 -8.09 -5.39
N HIS A 60 -7.29 -8.58 -6.63
CA HIS A 60 -6.43 -9.70 -6.97
C HIS A 60 -4.99 -9.21 -7.17
N ARG A 61 -4.05 -9.97 -6.62
CA ARG A 61 -2.62 -9.66 -6.69
C ARG A 61 -2.00 -10.20 -7.97
N HIS A 62 -1.18 -9.37 -8.60
CA HIS A 62 -0.40 -9.75 -9.78
C HIS A 62 1.06 -9.39 -9.56
N GLU A 63 1.97 -10.26 -9.98
CA GLU A 63 3.38 -9.95 -9.90
C GLU A 63 3.78 -9.09 -11.10
N CYS A 64 4.51 -8.02 -10.81
CA CYS A 64 5.01 -7.14 -11.85
C CYS A 64 6.42 -7.60 -12.24
N LEU A 65 6.65 -7.83 -13.54
CA LEU A 65 7.97 -8.24 -14.04
C LEU A 65 8.93 -7.05 -14.16
N GLU A 66 8.40 -5.84 -14.21
CA GLU A 66 9.20 -4.62 -14.29
C GLU A 66 9.55 -4.15 -12.89
N SER A 67 10.83 -3.86 -12.63
CA SER A 67 11.29 -3.41 -11.33
C SER A 67 11.23 -1.89 -11.17
N PHE A 68 10.96 -1.15 -12.24
CA PHE A 68 10.87 0.30 -12.25
C PHE A 68 12.07 0.99 -11.60
N PRO A 69 13.30 0.75 -12.11
CA PRO A 69 14.48 1.40 -11.51
C PRO A 69 14.35 2.92 -11.59
N GLY A 70 14.63 3.58 -10.49
CA GLY A 70 14.49 5.03 -10.40
C GLY A 70 13.10 5.54 -10.11
N ILE A 71 12.10 4.66 -9.95
CA ILE A 71 10.76 5.09 -9.61
C ILE A 71 10.72 5.66 -8.19
N ARG A 72 9.85 6.64 -8.00
CA ARG A 72 9.68 7.25 -6.68
C ARG A 72 8.94 6.31 -5.74
N SER A 73 9.48 6.14 -4.54
CA SER A 73 8.81 5.44 -3.44
C SER A 73 8.03 6.42 -2.60
N ALA A 74 6.87 6.01 -2.17
CA ALA A 74 6.05 6.81 -1.28
C ALA A 74 5.90 6.12 0.07
#